data_25d3aad11c1fc5c3f666f91f91be4a11
#
_entry.id   25d3aad11c1fc5c3f666f91f91be4a11
#
_cell.length_a   1.000
_cell.length_b   1.000
_cell.length_c   1.000
_cell.angle_alpha   90.00
_cell.angle_beta   90.00
_cell.angle_gamma   90.00
#
_symmetry.space_group_name_H-M   'P 1'
#
loop_
_entity.id
_entity.type
_entity.pdbx_description
1 polymer ?
#
loop_
_entity_poly.entity_id
_entity_poly.type
_entity_poly.pdbx_seq_one_letter_code
_entity_poly.pdbx_strand_id
1 'polypeptide(L)'
;MVMSQQRAKKLKPLLEDLPQGFLADAAWLTAREIDRKSILDYERRGWLERVARSLYRRPSESHAPPDWKTVILSMQRVMGYDVHVGGRTALDLQGFEHYLRLGGEPLVHLYGEPPAWLKRLPDAGRYRTHTRVLFGDNPVGVQDLSVASGEARSLGAPWDWPMTVSAP
;
A
#
# COMPACT_ATOMS: atom_id res chain seq x y z
N MET A 1 2.03 -35.48 3.42
CA MET A 1 0.64 -35.07 3.72
C MET A 1 0.55 -33.94 4.76
N VAL A 2 1.32 -33.99 5.83
CA VAL A 2 1.30 -33.00 6.94
C VAL A 2 1.64 -31.56 6.48
N MET A 3 2.62 -31.36 5.61
CA MET A 3 3.03 -30.04 5.10
C MET A 3 1.95 -29.30 4.28
N SER A 4 1.08 -30.03 3.58
CA SER A 4 0.00 -29.41 2.78
C SER A 4 -1.11 -28.83 3.66
N GLN A 5 -1.41 -29.49 4.78
CA GLN A 5 -2.43 -29.05 5.74
C GLN A 5 -1.98 -27.80 6.51
N GLN A 6 -0.69 -27.71 6.90
CA GLN A 6 -0.15 -26.53 7.58
C GLN A 6 -0.18 -25.29 6.69
N ARG A 7 0.06 -25.42 5.38
CA ARG A 7 -0.01 -24.31 4.42
C ARG A 7 -1.44 -23.83 4.19
N ALA A 8 -2.39 -24.77 4.08
CA ALA A 8 -3.81 -24.41 3.97
C ALA A 8 -4.30 -23.70 5.25
N LYS A 9 -3.79 -24.07 6.42
CA LYS A 9 -4.12 -23.44 7.71
C LYS A 9 -3.62 -21.99 7.80
N LYS A 10 -2.52 -21.65 7.13
CA LYS A 10 -1.96 -20.28 7.10
C LYS A 10 -2.57 -19.39 6.01
N LEU A 11 -3.20 -19.97 4.98
CA LEU A 11 -3.78 -19.22 3.88
C LEU A 11 -5.02 -18.42 4.32
N LYS A 12 -5.90 -19.02 5.12
CA LYS A 12 -7.13 -18.33 5.56
C LYS A 12 -6.83 -17.04 6.33
N PRO A 13 -5.98 -17.05 7.38
CA PRO A 13 -5.58 -15.82 8.06
C PRO A 13 -4.92 -14.80 7.12
N LEU A 14 -4.08 -15.25 6.18
CA LEU A 14 -3.47 -14.36 5.19
C LEU A 14 -4.52 -13.62 4.37
N LEU A 15 -5.54 -14.34 3.89
CA LEU A 15 -6.60 -13.75 3.08
C LEU A 15 -7.55 -12.86 3.89
N GLU A 16 -7.64 -13.08 5.20
CA GLU A 16 -8.38 -12.20 6.12
C GLU A 16 -7.61 -10.90 6.36
N ASP A 17 -6.28 -10.97 6.53
CA ASP A 17 -5.41 -9.83 6.82
C ASP A 17 -5.04 -8.99 5.58
N LEU A 18 -5.05 -9.61 4.39
CA LEU A 18 -4.68 -8.97 3.13
C LEU A 18 -5.90 -8.84 2.22
N PRO A 19 -6.51 -7.67 2.13
CA PRO A 19 -7.65 -7.44 1.24
C PRO A 19 -7.29 -7.62 -0.24
N GLN A 20 -8.28 -7.92 -1.06
CA GLN A 20 -8.10 -8.03 -2.51
C GLN A 20 -7.55 -6.73 -3.10
N GLY A 21 -6.60 -6.84 -4.02
CA GLY A 21 -5.93 -5.70 -4.65
C GLY A 21 -4.80 -5.09 -3.82
N PHE A 22 -4.75 -5.34 -2.51
CA PHE A 22 -3.75 -4.77 -1.61
C PHE A 22 -2.42 -5.52 -1.66
N LEU A 23 -1.37 -4.81 -1.26
CA LEU A 23 0.02 -5.26 -1.34
C LEU A 23 0.53 -5.77 0.00
N ALA A 24 1.42 -6.75 -0.08
CA ALA A 24 2.20 -7.25 1.04
C ALA A 24 3.63 -7.54 0.57
N ASP A 25 4.62 -7.11 1.31
CA ASP A 25 6.00 -7.45 1.03
C ASP A 25 6.45 -8.75 1.71
N ALA A 26 7.62 -9.25 1.30
CA ALA A 26 8.17 -10.48 1.83
C ALA A 26 8.45 -10.42 3.34
N ALA A 27 8.78 -9.23 3.88
CA ALA A 27 9.02 -9.05 5.31
C ALA A 27 7.72 -9.23 6.11
N TRP A 28 6.63 -8.62 5.67
CA TRP A 28 5.31 -8.76 6.28
C TRP A 28 4.78 -10.21 6.21
N LEU A 29 4.99 -10.89 5.07
CA LEU A 29 4.63 -12.30 4.90
C LEU A 29 5.45 -13.20 5.83
N THR A 30 6.76 -12.96 5.94
CA THR A 30 7.65 -13.73 6.82
C THR A 30 7.29 -13.54 8.29
N ALA A 31 6.93 -12.32 8.70
CA ALA A 31 6.46 -12.04 10.07
C ALA A 31 5.18 -12.83 10.43
N ARG A 32 4.41 -13.27 9.43
CA ARG A 32 3.24 -14.17 9.56
C ARG A 32 3.57 -15.63 9.35
N GLU A 33 4.85 -15.98 9.47
CA GLU A 33 5.35 -17.34 9.30
C GLU A 33 5.08 -17.96 7.91
N ILE A 34 4.87 -17.13 6.89
CA ILE A 34 4.73 -17.55 5.50
C ILE A 34 6.12 -17.57 4.88
N ASP A 35 6.70 -18.75 4.76
CA ASP A 35 8.02 -18.94 4.20
C ASP A 35 8.05 -18.74 2.67
N ARG A 36 9.24 -18.58 2.13
CA ARG A 36 9.46 -18.39 0.70
C ARG A 36 8.84 -19.50 -0.16
N LYS A 37 8.83 -20.73 0.33
CA LYS A 37 8.26 -21.87 -0.39
C LYS A 37 6.75 -21.79 -0.45
N SER A 38 6.12 -21.35 0.63
CA SER A 38 4.67 -21.09 0.70
C SER A 38 4.28 -19.92 -0.20
N ILE A 39 5.07 -18.84 -0.24
CA ILE A 39 4.83 -17.71 -1.15
C ILE A 39 4.84 -18.17 -2.61
N LEU A 40 5.83 -18.99 -3.02
CA LEU A 40 5.90 -19.54 -4.37
C LEU A 40 4.72 -20.45 -4.70
N ASP A 41 4.24 -21.23 -3.74
CA ASP A 41 3.06 -22.08 -3.92
C ASP A 41 1.79 -21.24 -4.07
N TYR A 42 1.64 -20.19 -3.27
CA TYR A 42 0.52 -19.25 -3.37
C TYR A 42 0.51 -18.46 -4.69
N GLU A 43 1.70 -18.07 -5.18
CA GLU A 43 1.88 -17.43 -6.48
C GLU A 43 1.46 -18.39 -7.63
N ARG A 44 1.89 -19.65 -7.59
CA ARG A 44 1.51 -20.67 -8.57
C ARG A 44 0.02 -20.99 -8.59
N ARG A 45 -0.64 -20.91 -7.44
CA ARG A 45 -2.08 -21.16 -7.30
C ARG A 45 -2.94 -19.91 -7.56
N GLY A 46 -2.33 -18.77 -7.87
CA GLY A 46 -3.02 -17.52 -8.12
C GLY A 46 -3.62 -16.85 -6.88
N TRP A 47 -3.17 -17.22 -5.67
CA TRP A 47 -3.61 -16.56 -4.44
C TRP A 47 -2.81 -15.31 -4.13
N LEU A 48 -1.59 -15.24 -4.64
CA LEU A 48 -0.74 -14.05 -4.66
C LEU A 48 -0.23 -13.82 -6.08
N GLU A 49 -0.06 -12.57 -6.43
CA GLU A 49 0.50 -12.10 -7.70
C GLU A 49 1.74 -11.27 -7.40
N ARG A 50 2.84 -11.54 -8.09
CA ARG A 50 4.06 -10.76 -7.93
C ARG A 50 3.96 -9.43 -8.68
N VAL A 51 4.06 -8.32 -7.96
CA VAL A 51 4.05 -6.96 -8.52
C VAL A 51 5.46 -6.47 -8.80
N ALA A 52 6.39 -6.72 -7.88
CA ALA A 52 7.81 -6.40 -7.98
C ALA A 52 8.64 -7.39 -7.17
N ARG A 53 9.96 -7.25 -7.21
CA ARG A 53 10.83 -8.09 -6.38
C ARG A 53 10.49 -7.93 -4.90
N SER A 54 10.14 -9.04 -4.25
CA SER A 54 9.75 -9.11 -2.83
C SER A 54 8.46 -8.35 -2.50
N LEU A 55 7.61 -8.08 -3.49
CA LEU A 55 6.33 -7.42 -3.33
C LEU A 55 5.25 -8.21 -4.06
N TYR A 56 4.18 -8.51 -3.36
CA TYR A 56 3.07 -9.33 -3.83
C TYR A 56 1.76 -8.60 -3.63
N ARG A 57 0.77 -8.97 -4.43
CA ARG A 57 -0.60 -8.46 -4.35
C ARG A 57 -1.56 -9.63 -4.17
N ARG A 58 -2.60 -9.47 -3.37
CA ARG A 58 -3.73 -10.36 -3.47
C ARG A 58 -4.50 -10.02 -4.75
N PRO A 59 -4.74 -10.98 -5.67
CA PRO A 59 -5.46 -10.71 -6.90
C PRO A 59 -6.83 -10.07 -6.64
N SER A 60 -7.25 -9.21 -7.54
CA SER A 60 -8.58 -8.59 -7.59
C SER A 60 -9.20 -8.84 -8.96
N GLU A 61 -10.46 -8.49 -9.13
CA GLU A 61 -11.13 -8.58 -10.43
C GLU A 61 -10.48 -7.67 -11.48
N SER A 62 -9.91 -6.56 -11.03
CA SER A 62 -9.12 -5.67 -11.87
C SER A 62 -7.71 -6.22 -12.08
N HIS A 63 -7.34 -6.42 -13.33
CA HIS A 63 -5.98 -6.80 -13.73
C HIS A 63 -5.06 -5.57 -13.87
N ALA A 64 -5.59 -4.37 -13.65
CA ALA A 64 -4.81 -3.14 -13.69
C ALA A 64 -3.76 -3.10 -12.56
N PRO A 65 -2.63 -2.41 -12.75
CA PRO A 65 -1.70 -2.12 -11.65
C PRO A 65 -2.42 -1.46 -10.49
N PRO A 66 -1.97 -1.70 -9.23
CA PRO A 66 -2.57 -1.05 -8.07
C PRO A 66 -2.45 0.47 -8.20
N ASP A 67 -3.52 1.19 -7.89
CA ASP A 67 -3.47 2.65 -7.87
C ASP A 67 -2.57 3.15 -6.71
N TRP A 68 -2.14 4.40 -6.79
CA TRP A 68 -1.24 4.96 -5.79
C TRP A 68 -1.87 5.02 -4.38
N LYS A 69 -3.19 5.17 -4.26
CA LYS A 69 -3.89 5.16 -2.98
C LYS A 69 -3.84 3.77 -2.35
N THR A 70 -4.08 2.72 -3.14
CA THR A 70 -3.94 1.33 -2.71
C THR A 70 -2.50 1.04 -2.25
N VAL A 71 -1.49 1.54 -2.96
CA VAL A 71 -0.08 1.40 -2.56
C VAL A 71 0.18 2.04 -1.20
N ILE A 72 -0.29 3.28 -0.98
CA ILE A 72 -0.12 3.99 0.29
C ILE A 72 -0.86 3.29 1.43
N LEU A 73 -2.13 2.95 1.23
CA LEU A 73 -2.92 2.24 2.23
C LEU A 73 -2.33 0.87 2.58
N SER A 74 -1.75 0.17 1.59
CA SER A 74 -1.03 -1.08 1.85
C SER A 74 0.18 -0.86 2.76
N MET A 75 0.97 0.21 2.53
CA MET A 75 2.08 0.55 3.41
C MET A 75 1.62 0.90 4.82
N GLN A 76 0.62 1.76 4.94
CA GLN A 76 0.17 2.28 6.24
C GLN A 76 -0.65 1.27 7.04
N ARG A 77 -1.64 0.61 6.42
CA ARG A 77 -2.66 -0.18 7.13
C ARG A 77 -2.43 -1.68 7.10
N VAL A 78 -1.86 -2.22 6.01
CA VAL A 78 -1.49 -3.64 5.95
C VAL A 78 -0.15 -3.88 6.60
N MET A 79 0.88 -3.18 6.13
CA MET A 79 2.28 -3.46 6.52
C MET A 79 2.77 -2.63 7.70
N GLY A 80 2.08 -1.55 8.07
CA GLY A 80 2.42 -0.72 9.24
C GLY A 80 3.68 0.12 9.09
N TYR A 81 4.01 0.54 7.86
CA TYR A 81 5.11 1.47 7.65
C TYR A 81 4.76 2.87 8.16
N ASP A 82 5.72 3.50 8.83
CA ASP A 82 5.59 4.89 9.30
C ASP A 82 5.85 5.86 8.16
N VAL A 83 4.84 6.04 7.34
CA VAL A 83 4.82 6.97 6.20
C VAL A 83 3.49 7.70 6.16
N HIS A 84 3.52 8.97 5.75
CA HIS A 84 2.29 9.73 5.53
C HIS A 84 2.36 10.53 4.24
N VAL A 85 1.20 10.82 3.67
CA VAL A 85 1.07 11.69 2.51
C VAL A 85 1.14 13.14 2.96
N GLY A 86 1.96 13.94 2.30
CA GLY A 86 2.11 15.34 2.67
C GLY A 86 2.22 16.27 1.47
N GLY A 87 2.57 17.51 1.76
CA GLY A 87 2.73 18.56 0.77
C GLY A 87 1.49 18.77 -0.09
N ARG A 88 1.69 19.04 -1.37
CA ARG A 88 0.59 19.30 -2.30
C ARG A 88 -0.41 18.14 -2.37
N THR A 89 0.06 16.88 -2.31
CA THR A 89 -0.84 15.72 -2.37
C THR A 89 -1.82 15.69 -1.21
N ALA A 90 -1.38 16.03 0.01
CA ALA A 90 -2.25 16.11 1.17
C ALA A 90 -3.30 17.22 1.03
N LEU A 91 -2.89 18.38 0.52
CA LEU A 91 -3.82 19.50 0.23
C LEU A 91 -4.85 19.14 -0.84
N ASP A 92 -4.42 18.51 -1.92
CA ASP A 92 -5.32 18.04 -2.98
C ASP A 92 -6.36 17.05 -2.43
N LEU A 93 -5.95 16.09 -1.56
CA LEU A 93 -6.87 15.15 -0.94
C LEU A 93 -7.88 15.80 0.01
N GLN A 94 -7.51 16.92 0.62
CA GLN A 94 -8.37 17.70 1.53
C GLN A 94 -9.27 18.71 0.81
N GLY A 95 -9.22 18.73 -0.54
CA GLY A 95 -10.07 19.60 -1.35
C GLY A 95 -9.53 21.03 -1.57
N PHE A 96 -8.27 21.28 -1.23
CA PHE A 96 -7.61 22.56 -1.47
C PHE A 96 -7.02 22.67 -2.89
N GLU A 97 -7.69 22.10 -3.89
CA GLU A 97 -7.28 22.21 -5.30
C GLU A 97 -7.62 23.59 -5.87
N HIS A 98 -6.72 24.55 -5.76
CA HIS A 98 -6.93 25.90 -6.32
C HIS A 98 -6.32 26.11 -7.72
N TYR A 99 -5.63 25.11 -8.29
CA TYR A 99 -4.95 25.28 -9.58
C TYR A 99 -5.26 24.13 -10.54
N LEU A 100 -5.71 24.50 -11.74
CA LEU A 100 -5.80 23.60 -12.89
C LEU A 100 -4.42 23.01 -13.18
N ARG A 101 -4.32 21.68 -13.17
CA ARG A 101 -3.09 21.01 -13.58
C ARG A 101 -2.94 21.09 -15.08
N LEU A 102 -1.94 21.81 -15.53
CA LEU A 102 -1.55 21.85 -16.95
C LEU A 102 -0.72 20.59 -17.29
N GLY A 103 -1.40 19.43 -17.37
CA GLY A 103 -0.82 18.17 -17.85
C GLY A 103 0.00 17.37 -16.83
N GLY A 104 0.21 16.08 -17.14
CA GLY A 104 1.02 15.12 -16.38
C GLY A 104 0.28 14.41 -15.26
N GLU A 105 0.76 13.21 -14.90
CA GLU A 105 0.28 12.50 -13.74
C GLU A 105 0.70 13.19 -12.43
N PRO A 106 -0.20 13.25 -11.45
CA PRO A 106 0.12 13.92 -10.19
C PRO A 106 1.23 13.18 -9.44
N LEU A 107 2.21 13.94 -8.95
CA LEU A 107 3.23 13.42 -8.05
C LEU A 107 2.61 13.18 -6.67
N VAL A 108 3.03 12.10 -6.04
CA VAL A 108 2.63 11.74 -4.68
C VAL A 108 3.80 12.04 -3.73
N HIS A 109 3.59 13.00 -2.83
CA HIS A 109 4.58 13.39 -1.84
C HIS A 109 4.43 12.54 -0.58
N LEU A 110 5.48 11.82 -0.21
CA LEU A 110 5.55 10.94 0.96
C LEU A 110 6.61 11.42 1.93
N TYR A 111 6.28 11.40 3.20
CA TYR A 111 7.16 11.71 4.31
C TYR A 111 7.31 10.47 5.19
N GLY A 112 8.47 10.32 5.84
CA GLY A 112 8.80 9.16 6.66
C GLY A 112 9.78 8.21 5.98
N GLU A 113 9.73 6.94 6.36
CA GLU A 113 10.66 5.91 5.89
C GLU A 113 9.96 4.88 4.98
N PRO A 114 9.76 5.19 3.71
CA PRO A 114 9.12 4.26 2.78
C PRO A 114 10.02 3.05 2.50
N PRO A 115 9.43 1.87 2.28
CA PRO A 115 10.17 0.66 1.98
C PRO A 115 10.91 0.75 0.64
N ALA A 116 12.06 0.07 0.54
CA ALA A 116 12.91 0.09 -0.66
C ALA A 116 12.21 -0.43 -1.93
N TRP A 117 11.18 -1.26 -1.79
CA TRP A 117 10.43 -1.77 -2.94
C TRP A 117 9.59 -0.70 -3.64
N LEU A 118 9.27 0.43 -2.99
CA LEU A 118 8.54 1.53 -3.62
C LEU A 118 9.25 2.03 -4.89
N LYS A 119 10.58 2.04 -4.89
CA LYS A 119 11.41 2.43 -6.03
C LYS A 119 11.44 1.39 -7.17
N ARG A 120 10.85 0.21 -6.95
CA ARG A 120 10.81 -0.89 -7.93
C ARG A 120 9.45 -1.02 -8.60
N LEU A 121 8.48 -0.21 -8.21
CA LEU A 121 7.18 -0.17 -8.87
C LEU A 121 7.32 0.39 -10.30
N PRO A 122 6.48 -0.06 -11.24
CA PRO A 122 6.48 0.47 -12.61
C PRO A 122 6.28 1.99 -12.66
N ASP A 123 5.48 2.54 -11.73
CA ASP A 123 5.18 3.95 -11.59
C ASP A 123 6.01 4.64 -10.49
N ALA A 124 7.18 4.10 -10.14
CA ALA A 124 8.03 4.62 -9.06
C ALA A 124 8.35 6.11 -9.20
N GLY A 125 8.42 6.62 -10.44
CA GLY A 125 8.64 8.04 -10.73
C GLY A 125 7.55 8.99 -10.23
N ARG A 126 6.37 8.44 -9.89
CA ARG A 126 5.25 9.19 -9.30
C ARG A 126 5.52 9.61 -7.85
N TYR A 127 6.32 8.82 -7.11
CA TYR A 127 6.53 9.04 -5.68
C TYR A 127 7.73 9.95 -5.42
N ARG A 128 7.52 11.01 -4.65
CA ARG A 128 8.56 11.90 -4.13
C ARG A 128 8.68 11.71 -2.62
N THR A 129 9.77 11.09 -2.20
CA THR A 129 10.03 10.77 -0.80
C THR A 129 10.82 11.89 -0.14
N HIS A 130 10.39 12.31 1.05
CA HIS A 130 10.99 13.35 1.85
C HIS A 130 11.38 12.78 3.22
N THR A 131 12.65 12.86 3.55
CA THR A 131 13.20 12.41 4.85
C THR A 131 13.42 13.57 5.83
N ARG A 132 13.21 14.81 5.38
CA ARG A 132 13.42 15.99 6.24
C ARG A 132 12.26 16.13 7.22
N VAL A 133 12.60 16.25 8.49
CA VAL A 133 11.73 16.79 9.54
C VAL A 133 11.69 18.31 9.32
N LEU A 134 10.55 18.83 8.85
CA LEU A 134 10.44 20.24 8.46
C LEU A 134 10.41 21.20 9.66
N PHE A 135 10.08 20.73 10.87
CA PHE A 135 9.82 21.55 12.03
C PHE A 135 10.60 21.13 13.29
N GLY A 136 11.79 20.54 13.15
CA GLY A 136 12.61 20.10 14.28
C GLY A 136 11.91 19.06 15.15
N ASP A 137 11.83 19.28 16.44
CA ASP A 137 11.19 18.36 17.39
C ASP A 137 9.66 18.45 17.46
N ASN A 138 9.04 19.35 16.67
CA ASN A 138 7.59 19.41 16.57
C ASN A 138 7.11 18.28 15.65
N PRO A 139 6.29 17.35 16.15
CA PRO A 139 5.65 16.38 15.28
C PRO A 139 4.81 17.17 14.28
N VAL A 140 5.09 16.99 12.99
CA VAL A 140 4.20 17.49 11.94
C VAL A 140 2.85 16.88 12.22
N GLY A 141 1.81 17.71 12.38
CA GLY A 141 0.46 17.23 12.60
C GLY A 141 0.08 16.31 11.47
N VAL A 142 -0.35 15.12 11.78
CA VAL A 142 -0.91 14.15 10.84
C VAL A 142 -2.34 13.86 11.26
N GLN A 143 -3.18 13.60 10.27
CA GLN A 143 -4.57 13.24 10.49
C GLN A 143 -4.95 12.06 9.60
N ASP A 144 -5.97 11.34 10.00
CA ASP A 144 -6.55 10.28 9.18
C ASP A 144 -7.65 10.86 8.29
N LEU A 145 -7.55 10.62 6.99
CA LEU A 145 -8.50 11.08 5.99
C LEU A 145 -9.10 9.89 5.26
N SER A 146 -10.44 9.83 5.21
CA SER A 146 -11.14 8.81 4.43
C SER A 146 -10.93 9.07 2.93
N VAL A 147 -10.18 8.19 2.30
CA VAL A 147 -9.90 8.21 0.86
C VAL A 147 -10.13 6.83 0.29
N ALA A 148 -11.18 6.68 -0.51
CA ALA A 148 -11.42 5.41 -1.19
C ALA A 148 -10.32 5.15 -2.22
N SER A 149 -9.69 3.97 -2.16
CA SER A 149 -8.88 3.47 -3.27
C SER A 149 -9.76 2.97 -4.41
N GLY A 150 -9.24 2.96 -5.64
CA GLY A 150 -9.96 2.40 -6.79
C GLY A 150 -10.36 0.95 -6.59
N GLU A 151 -9.48 0.15 -6.01
CA GLU A 151 -9.70 -1.26 -5.71
C GLU A 151 -10.80 -1.46 -4.64
N ALA A 152 -10.81 -0.66 -3.57
CA ALA A 152 -11.84 -0.75 -2.55
C ALA A 152 -13.23 -0.42 -3.09
N ARG A 153 -13.35 0.48 -4.07
CA ARG A 153 -14.61 0.81 -4.73
C ARG A 153 -15.16 -0.34 -5.57
N SER A 154 -14.28 -1.07 -6.27
CA SER A 154 -14.69 -2.15 -7.18
C SER A 154 -15.23 -3.36 -6.43
N LEU A 155 -14.85 -3.56 -5.17
CA LEU A 155 -15.13 -4.77 -4.42
C LEU A 155 -16.32 -4.65 -3.45
N GLY A 156 -16.91 -3.45 -3.28
CA GLY A 156 -17.92 -3.22 -2.26
C GLY A 156 -17.45 -3.60 -0.85
N ALA A 157 -16.13 -3.71 -0.66
CA ALA A 157 -15.55 -4.12 0.60
C ALA A 157 -15.62 -2.98 1.62
N PRO A 158 -15.85 -3.29 2.92
CA PRO A 158 -15.96 -2.29 3.98
C PRO A 158 -14.59 -1.69 4.37
N TRP A 159 -13.61 -1.74 3.49
CA TRP A 159 -12.25 -1.26 3.73
C TRP A 159 -12.16 0.24 3.44
N ASP A 160 -12.94 1.01 4.16
CA ASP A 160 -12.81 2.47 4.19
C ASP A 160 -11.69 2.86 5.16
N TRP A 161 -10.50 2.33 4.90
CA TRP A 161 -9.35 2.62 5.72
C TRP A 161 -8.93 4.07 5.51
N PRO A 162 -8.79 4.83 6.60
CA PRO A 162 -8.29 6.19 6.47
C PRO A 162 -6.82 6.18 6.08
N MET A 163 -6.45 7.11 5.21
CA MET A 163 -5.07 7.39 4.86
C MET A 163 -4.50 8.43 5.81
N THR A 164 -3.31 8.18 6.36
CA THR A 164 -2.61 9.15 7.18
C THR A 164 -1.99 10.22 6.28
N VAL A 165 -2.35 11.46 6.51
CA VAL A 165 -1.91 12.64 5.74
C VAL A 165 -1.43 13.73 6.67
N SER A 166 -0.57 14.64 6.17
CA SER A 166 -0.24 15.87 6.90
C SER A 166 -1.49 16.71 7.11
N ALA A 167 -1.65 17.24 8.31
CA ALA A 167 -2.66 18.25 8.59
C ALA A 167 -2.36 19.54 7.80
N PRO A 168 -3.38 20.31 7.45
CA PRO A 168 -3.23 21.57 6.72
C PRO A 168 -2.48 22.62 7.51
#